data_f5a9429f072bd8e1df76fb413491ca73
#
_entry.id   f5a9429f072bd8e1df76fb413491ca73
#
_cell.length_a   1.000
_cell.length_b   1.000
_cell.length_c   1.000
_cell.angle_alpha   90.00
_cell.angle_beta   90.00
_cell.angle_gamma   90.00
#
_symmetry.space_group_name_H-M   'P 1'
#
loop_
_entity.id
_entity.type
_entity.pdbx_description
1 polymer ?
#
loop_
_entity_poly.entity_id
_entity_poly.type
_entity_poly.pdbx_seq_one_letter_code
_entity_poly.pdbx_strand_id
1 'polypeptide(L)'
;MKNYKLKPLFNYLFGVLIFISSCVAPPEYSDGLMNNLPAIVNEIDYFSLSVFGEDFNDSLIWDLELNLSENDILLSTLIVKDLNVLSSELSTLVMTVTSGDTIFNANIVNDIIFTSEDSISVIGIPSSISLNAQNFTGRLEYQLIKNPVSG
;
A
#
# COMPACT_ATOMS: atom_id res chain seq x y z
N MET A 1 14.52 -6.09 70.47
CA MET A 1 14.16 -5.50 69.14
C MET A 1 14.71 -6.41 68.05
N LYS A 2 13.84 -7.10 67.28
CA LYS A 2 14.23 -8.04 66.19
C LYS A 2 14.44 -7.27 64.91
N ASN A 3 15.68 -7.21 64.41
CA ASN A 3 16.01 -6.64 63.11
C ASN A 3 15.54 -7.62 62.02
N TYR A 4 14.42 -7.34 61.36
CA TYR A 4 13.96 -8.07 60.22
C TYR A 4 14.88 -7.73 59.04
N LYS A 5 15.54 -8.75 58.47
CA LYS A 5 16.42 -8.63 57.29
C LYS A 5 15.55 -8.32 56.04
N LEU A 6 15.41 -7.04 55.70
CA LEU A 6 14.68 -6.60 54.51
C LEU A 6 15.41 -6.86 53.17
N LYS A 7 16.64 -7.38 53.25
CA LYS A 7 17.51 -7.58 52.07
C LYS A 7 16.99 -8.58 50.99
N PRO A 8 16.36 -9.73 51.35
CA PRO A 8 15.93 -10.64 50.29
C PRO A 8 14.71 -10.14 49.49
N LEU A 9 13.81 -9.39 50.14
CA LEU A 9 12.60 -8.87 49.46
C LEU A 9 12.91 -7.82 48.37
N PHE A 10 13.91 -6.98 48.64
CA PHE A 10 14.33 -5.94 47.68
C PHE A 10 14.98 -6.54 46.41
N ASN A 11 15.75 -7.62 46.56
CA ASN A 11 16.34 -8.33 45.41
C ASN A 11 15.30 -9.05 44.56
N TYR A 12 14.25 -9.60 45.18
CA TYR A 12 13.12 -10.18 44.42
C TYR A 12 12.32 -9.14 43.67
N LEU A 13 12.05 -7.97 44.29
CA LEU A 13 11.31 -6.87 43.65
C LEU A 13 12.09 -6.29 42.48
N PHE A 14 13.41 -6.18 42.58
CA PHE A 14 14.28 -5.69 41.52
C PHE A 14 14.37 -6.69 40.33
N GLY A 15 14.40 -7.98 40.61
CA GLY A 15 14.34 -9.05 39.62
C GLY A 15 13.05 -9.05 38.79
N VAL A 16 11.90 -8.85 39.45
CA VAL A 16 10.60 -8.79 38.80
C VAL A 16 10.47 -7.53 37.93
N LEU A 17 11.04 -6.40 38.34
CA LEU A 17 11.00 -5.14 37.57
C LEU A 17 11.75 -5.24 36.23
N ILE A 18 12.83 -6.06 36.18
CA ILE A 18 13.62 -6.26 34.95
C ILE A 18 12.83 -7.10 33.92
N PHE A 19 11.99 -8.04 34.39
CA PHE A 19 11.21 -8.87 33.47
C PHE A 19 10.02 -8.17 32.82
N ILE A 20 9.51 -7.08 33.40
CA ILE A 20 8.40 -6.32 32.82
C ILE A 20 8.85 -5.24 31.83
N SER A 21 10.13 -4.91 31.77
CA SER A 21 10.67 -3.93 30.81
C SER A 21 11.16 -4.54 29.48
N SER A 22 11.02 -5.86 29.28
CA SER A 22 11.48 -6.52 28.05
C SER A 22 10.39 -6.70 26.98
N CYS A 23 9.33 -5.89 27.03
CA CYS A 23 8.43 -5.79 25.88
C CYS A 23 9.11 -4.88 24.82
N VAL A 24 10.13 -5.41 24.16
CA VAL A 24 10.68 -4.79 22.96
C VAL A 24 9.61 -4.99 21.90
N ALA A 25 9.03 -3.89 21.40
CA ALA A 25 8.22 -3.96 20.21
C ALA A 25 9.03 -4.69 19.10
N PRO A 26 8.43 -5.63 18.38
CA PRO A 26 9.12 -6.24 17.25
C PRO A 26 9.66 -5.13 16.35
N PRO A 27 10.88 -5.29 15.79
CA PRO A 27 11.41 -4.29 14.88
C PRO A 27 10.38 -4.07 13.76
N GLU A 28 10.03 -2.81 13.52
CA GLU A 28 9.23 -2.46 12.35
C GLU A 28 10.04 -2.91 11.14
N TYR A 29 9.51 -3.89 10.40
CA TYR A 29 10.11 -4.30 9.16
C TYR A 29 10.00 -3.12 8.21
N SER A 30 11.11 -2.49 7.90
CA SER A 30 11.18 -1.55 6.78
C SER A 30 10.89 -2.36 5.52
N ASP A 31 9.76 -2.11 4.87
CA ASP A 31 9.40 -2.68 3.58
C ASP A 31 10.24 -2.09 2.43
N GLY A 32 11.19 -1.22 2.76
CA GLY A 32 12.04 -0.53 1.80
C GLY A 32 11.38 0.65 1.11
N LEU A 33 10.11 0.95 1.42
CA LEU A 33 9.45 2.14 0.91
C LEU A 33 9.96 3.39 1.63
N MET A 34 10.17 4.45 0.87
CA MET A 34 10.48 5.77 1.41
C MET A 34 9.19 6.60 1.46
N ASN A 35 9.05 7.41 2.52
CA ASN A 35 7.90 8.30 2.66
C ASN A 35 7.79 9.24 1.45
N ASN A 36 6.58 9.35 0.90
CA ASN A 36 6.23 10.27 -0.18
C ASN A 36 7.05 10.06 -1.47
N LEU A 37 7.62 8.87 -1.66
CA LEU A 37 8.31 8.49 -2.88
C LEU A 37 7.69 7.20 -3.45
N PRO A 38 6.91 7.27 -4.54
CA PRO A 38 6.35 6.11 -5.19
C PRO A 38 7.43 5.15 -5.70
N ALA A 39 7.31 3.86 -5.36
CA ALA A 39 8.10 2.79 -5.93
C ALA A 39 7.32 2.14 -7.08
N ILE A 40 7.95 2.02 -8.24
CA ILE A 40 7.29 1.59 -9.47
C ILE A 40 8.08 0.48 -10.14
N VAL A 41 7.37 -0.54 -10.62
CA VAL A 41 7.84 -1.50 -11.61
C VAL A 41 6.91 -1.37 -12.81
N ASN A 42 7.45 -1.20 -14.01
CA ASN A 42 6.69 -1.03 -15.24
C ASN A 42 7.35 -1.86 -16.35
N GLU A 43 6.76 -3.01 -16.60
CA GLU A 43 7.29 -4.05 -17.48
C GLU A 43 6.23 -4.48 -18.51
N ILE A 44 6.61 -5.28 -19.49
CA ILE A 44 5.73 -5.67 -20.61
C ILE A 44 4.55 -6.57 -20.21
N ASP A 45 4.59 -7.18 -19.05
CA ASP A 45 3.59 -8.11 -18.52
C ASP A 45 3.13 -7.80 -17.08
N TYR A 46 3.75 -6.79 -16.47
CA TYR A 46 3.53 -6.43 -15.09
C TYR A 46 3.71 -4.92 -14.84
N PHE A 47 2.79 -4.35 -14.09
CA PHE A 47 2.94 -3.02 -13.50
C PHE A 47 2.68 -3.09 -12.00
N SER A 48 3.47 -2.39 -11.22
CA SER A 48 3.17 -2.15 -9.82
C SER A 48 3.53 -0.75 -9.38
N LEU A 49 2.69 -0.21 -8.53
CA LEU A 49 2.86 1.06 -7.85
C LEU A 49 2.71 0.82 -6.36
N SER A 50 3.69 1.24 -5.56
CA SER A 50 3.62 1.21 -4.11
C SER A 50 3.95 2.60 -3.56
N VAL A 51 3.08 3.10 -2.68
CA VAL A 51 3.23 4.42 -2.06
C VAL A 51 3.07 4.27 -0.55
N PHE A 52 4.02 4.81 0.20
CA PHE A 52 3.88 5.09 1.61
C PHE A 52 3.78 6.60 1.79
N GLY A 53 2.57 7.09 2.01
CA GLY A 53 2.26 8.52 2.14
C GLY A 53 2.27 8.97 3.59
N GLU A 54 2.83 10.16 3.81
CA GLU A 54 2.73 10.93 5.05
C GLU A 54 2.45 12.38 4.63
N ASP A 55 1.18 12.79 4.69
CA ASP A 55 0.68 14.07 4.14
C ASP A 55 1.10 14.28 2.67
N PHE A 56 1.09 13.19 1.90
CA PHE A 56 1.56 13.20 0.51
C PHE A 56 0.61 13.97 -0.40
N ASN A 57 1.17 14.95 -1.11
CA ASN A 57 0.45 15.80 -2.06
C ASN A 57 1.21 15.81 -3.38
N ASP A 58 0.69 15.11 -4.38
CA ASP A 58 1.28 15.09 -5.73
C ASP A 58 0.26 14.63 -6.75
N SER A 59 0.50 14.95 -8.03
CA SER A 59 -0.27 14.45 -9.17
C SER A 59 0.68 13.80 -10.16
N LEU A 60 0.65 12.49 -10.22
CA LEU A 60 1.60 11.66 -10.94
C LEU A 60 0.88 10.86 -12.03
N ILE A 61 1.56 10.67 -13.15
CA ILE A 61 1.07 9.89 -14.29
C ILE A 61 2.20 9.00 -14.79
N TRP A 62 1.88 7.73 -15.07
CA TRP A 62 2.79 6.76 -15.65
C TRP A 62 2.18 6.15 -16.91
N ASP A 63 2.88 6.25 -18.01
CA ASP A 63 2.55 5.50 -19.22
C ASP A 63 2.89 4.03 -18.99
N LEU A 64 1.98 3.12 -19.34
CA LEU A 64 2.15 1.69 -19.13
C LEU A 64 2.97 1.07 -20.28
N GLU A 65 3.97 0.25 -19.91
CA GLU A 65 4.77 -0.53 -20.86
C GLU A 65 4.15 -1.92 -21.15
N LEU A 66 2.96 -2.21 -20.59
CA LEU A 66 2.25 -3.47 -20.79
C LEU A 66 2.01 -3.75 -22.28
N ASN A 67 2.50 -4.91 -22.76
CA ASN A 67 2.25 -5.39 -24.11
C ASN A 67 1.00 -6.27 -24.14
N LEU A 68 -0.17 -5.68 -24.32
CA LEU A 68 -1.47 -6.34 -24.27
C LEU A 68 -2.10 -6.47 -25.67
N SER A 69 -2.85 -7.54 -25.84
CA SER A 69 -3.68 -7.83 -27.02
C SER A 69 -5.14 -8.08 -26.59
N GLU A 70 -6.08 -8.04 -27.52
CA GLU A 70 -7.51 -8.26 -27.25
C GLU A 70 -7.82 -9.61 -26.59
N ASN A 71 -6.96 -10.61 -26.78
CA ASN A 71 -7.15 -11.95 -26.19
C ASN A 71 -6.59 -12.09 -24.76
N ASP A 72 -5.92 -11.05 -24.26
CA ASP A 72 -5.31 -11.10 -22.96
C ASP A 72 -6.33 -10.81 -21.84
N ILE A 73 -6.01 -11.31 -20.66
CA ILE A 73 -6.71 -11.03 -19.40
C ILE A 73 -5.80 -10.15 -18.55
N LEU A 74 -6.36 -9.14 -17.92
CA LEU A 74 -5.68 -8.26 -17.00
C LEU A 74 -6.22 -8.48 -15.59
N LEU A 75 -5.37 -8.91 -14.67
CA LEU A 75 -5.64 -8.91 -13.25
C LEU A 75 -5.25 -7.56 -12.66
N SER A 76 -6.20 -6.88 -12.04
CA SER A 76 -5.99 -5.63 -11.32
C SER A 76 -6.16 -5.85 -9.83
N THR A 77 -5.23 -5.38 -9.01
CA THR A 77 -5.33 -5.43 -7.54
C THR A 77 -5.00 -4.07 -6.96
N LEU A 78 -5.90 -3.53 -6.14
CA LEU A 78 -5.69 -2.32 -5.34
C LEU A 78 -5.81 -2.66 -3.86
N ILE A 79 -4.79 -2.31 -3.09
CA ILE A 79 -4.77 -2.43 -1.63
C ILE A 79 -4.45 -1.05 -1.06
N VAL A 80 -5.33 -0.56 -0.19
CA VAL A 80 -5.08 0.64 0.61
C VAL A 80 -5.24 0.25 2.07
N LYS A 81 -4.27 0.62 2.91
CA LYS A 81 -4.24 0.31 4.34
C LYS A 81 -3.74 1.50 5.13
N ASP A 82 -4.09 1.48 6.41
CA ASP A 82 -3.65 2.46 7.39
C ASP A 82 -4.00 3.89 6.97
N LEU A 83 -5.12 4.04 6.23
CA LEU A 83 -5.53 5.31 5.67
C LEU A 83 -6.01 6.24 6.77
N ASN A 84 -5.37 7.40 6.86
CA ASN A 84 -5.83 8.51 7.68
C ASN A 84 -6.30 9.65 6.75
N VAL A 85 -7.61 9.82 6.61
CA VAL A 85 -8.22 10.83 5.73
C VAL A 85 -8.81 11.95 6.55
N LEU A 86 -8.40 13.16 6.25
CA LEU A 86 -9.14 14.35 6.64
C LEU A 86 -10.30 14.52 5.65
N SER A 87 -11.51 14.60 6.15
CA SER A 87 -12.79 14.43 5.43
C SER A 87 -13.09 15.37 4.24
N SER A 88 -12.17 16.26 3.87
CA SER A 88 -12.32 17.23 2.77
C SER A 88 -11.42 16.96 1.56
N GLU A 89 -10.55 15.96 1.62
CA GLU A 89 -9.50 15.75 0.63
C GLU A 89 -9.61 14.35 0.05
N LEU A 90 -9.69 14.28 -1.28
CA LEU A 90 -9.96 13.04 -1.99
C LEU A 90 -8.79 12.68 -2.88
N SER A 91 -8.03 11.67 -2.46
CA SER A 91 -7.05 11.05 -3.34
C SER A 91 -7.74 10.11 -4.34
N THR A 92 -7.25 10.06 -5.57
CA THR A 92 -7.82 9.21 -6.62
C THR A 92 -6.75 8.44 -7.37
N LEU A 93 -7.06 7.21 -7.76
CA LEU A 93 -6.27 6.39 -8.68
C LEU A 93 -7.12 6.10 -9.91
N VAL A 94 -6.60 6.43 -11.09
CA VAL A 94 -7.33 6.31 -12.36
C VAL A 94 -6.47 5.55 -13.38
N MET A 95 -7.10 4.64 -14.13
CA MET A 95 -6.51 3.99 -15.31
C MET A 95 -7.28 4.38 -16.55
N THR A 96 -6.57 4.75 -17.60
CA THR A 96 -7.15 5.17 -18.87
C THR A 96 -6.63 4.34 -20.03
N VAL A 97 -7.41 4.29 -21.12
CA VAL A 97 -6.97 3.76 -22.42
C VAL A 97 -6.40 4.87 -23.32
N THR A 98 -5.82 4.51 -24.45
CA THR A 98 -5.19 5.44 -25.40
C THR A 98 -6.16 6.52 -25.93
N SER A 99 -7.46 6.25 -25.99
CA SER A 99 -8.47 7.25 -26.34
C SER A 99 -8.69 8.32 -25.27
N GLY A 100 -8.16 8.12 -24.05
CA GLY A 100 -8.38 8.95 -22.88
C GLY A 100 -9.59 8.53 -22.03
N ASP A 101 -10.32 7.49 -22.45
CA ASP A 101 -11.45 6.98 -21.67
C ASP A 101 -10.97 6.31 -20.40
N THR A 102 -11.68 6.55 -19.28
CA THR A 102 -11.41 5.95 -17.99
C THR A 102 -12.00 4.54 -17.92
N ILE A 103 -11.17 3.56 -17.62
CA ILE A 103 -11.58 2.16 -17.47
C ILE A 103 -11.54 1.68 -16.01
N PHE A 104 -10.83 2.40 -15.15
CA PHE A 104 -10.82 2.17 -13.72
C PHE A 104 -10.70 3.50 -12.97
N ASN A 105 -11.47 3.68 -11.91
CA ASN A 105 -11.38 4.85 -11.03
C ASN A 105 -11.67 4.44 -9.59
N ALA A 106 -10.71 4.69 -8.71
CA ALA A 106 -10.86 4.49 -7.27
C ALA A 106 -10.73 5.82 -6.54
N ASN A 107 -11.79 6.18 -5.80
CA ASN A 107 -11.74 7.23 -4.79
C ASN A 107 -11.23 6.63 -3.48
N ILE A 108 -10.09 7.13 -3.00
CA ILE A 108 -9.39 6.60 -1.83
C ILE A 108 -9.92 7.31 -0.58
N VAL A 109 -10.98 6.74 0.02
CA VAL A 109 -11.71 7.31 1.17
C VAL A 109 -11.66 6.46 2.43
N ASN A 110 -11.22 5.21 2.31
CA ASN A 110 -11.07 4.25 3.40
C ASN A 110 -10.09 3.15 2.98
N ASP A 111 -9.75 2.25 3.90
CA ASP A 111 -9.00 1.05 3.56
C ASP A 111 -9.76 0.24 2.52
N ILE A 112 -9.05 -0.20 1.48
CA ILE A 112 -9.59 -0.90 0.32
C ILE A 112 -8.79 -2.17 0.07
N ILE A 113 -9.50 -3.26 -0.24
CA ILE A 113 -8.93 -4.43 -0.91
C ILE A 113 -9.85 -4.71 -2.09
N PHE A 114 -9.35 -4.51 -3.29
CA PHE A 114 -10.08 -4.71 -4.54
C PHE A 114 -9.25 -5.59 -5.47
N THR A 115 -9.90 -6.51 -6.16
CA THR A 115 -9.30 -7.35 -7.20
C THR A 115 -10.33 -7.57 -8.30
N SER A 116 -9.91 -7.43 -9.56
CA SER A 116 -10.71 -7.80 -10.73
C SER A 116 -9.87 -8.49 -11.78
N GLU A 117 -10.50 -9.39 -12.53
CA GLU A 117 -9.97 -9.96 -13.77
C GLU A 117 -10.84 -9.49 -14.92
N ASP A 118 -10.23 -8.79 -15.87
CA ASP A 118 -10.93 -8.18 -16.97
C ASP A 118 -10.34 -8.62 -18.32
N SER A 119 -11.21 -8.94 -19.29
CA SER A 119 -10.77 -9.21 -20.66
C SER A 119 -10.44 -7.89 -21.36
N ILE A 120 -9.27 -7.80 -22.00
CA ILE A 120 -8.83 -6.63 -22.76
C ILE A 120 -9.79 -6.29 -23.90
N SER A 121 -10.42 -7.30 -24.51
CA SER A 121 -11.46 -7.08 -25.54
C SER A 121 -12.67 -6.30 -25.04
N VAL A 122 -12.93 -6.31 -23.72
CA VAL A 122 -14.05 -5.62 -23.08
C VAL A 122 -13.68 -4.24 -22.57
N ILE A 123 -12.55 -4.15 -21.83
CA ILE A 123 -12.15 -2.88 -21.20
C ILE A 123 -11.29 -2.00 -22.06
N GLY A 124 -10.72 -2.53 -23.15
CA GLY A 124 -9.71 -1.86 -23.96
C GLY A 124 -8.29 -2.01 -23.40
N ILE A 125 -7.30 -1.57 -24.19
CA ILE A 125 -5.88 -1.64 -23.81
C ILE A 125 -5.55 -0.45 -22.91
N PRO A 126 -5.24 -0.66 -21.62
CA PRO A 126 -4.81 0.42 -20.74
C PRO A 126 -3.51 1.05 -21.21
N SER A 127 -3.42 2.36 -21.12
CA SER A 127 -2.27 3.14 -21.58
C SER A 127 -1.58 3.92 -20.46
N SER A 128 -2.32 4.33 -19.42
CA SER A 128 -1.71 5.07 -18.33
C SER A 128 -2.42 4.86 -17.00
N ILE A 129 -1.66 5.05 -15.92
CA ILE A 129 -2.13 5.14 -14.54
C ILE A 129 -1.82 6.53 -14.04
N SER A 130 -2.80 7.16 -13.36
CA SER A 130 -2.59 8.42 -12.66
C SER A 130 -2.99 8.30 -11.20
N LEU A 131 -2.17 8.86 -10.32
CA LEU A 131 -2.43 9.04 -8.90
C LEU A 131 -2.49 10.54 -8.61
N ASN A 132 -3.64 11.00 -8.13
CA ASN A 132 -3.76 12.34 -7.54
C ASN A 132 -3.88 12.19 -6.03
N ALA A 133 -2.78 12.41 -5.32
CA ALA A 133 -2.71 12.34 -3.89
C ALA A 133 -3.00 13.73 -3.28
N GLN A 134 -3.92 13.79 -2.33
CA GLN A 134 -4.28 15.00 -1.59
C GLN A 134 -4.21 14.69 -0.10
N ASN A 135 -3.12 15.16 0.55
CA ASN A 135 -2.78 14.87 1.95
C ASN A 135 -2.92 13.37 2.29
N PHE A 136 -2.51 12.54 1.35
CA PHE A 136 -2.62 11.10 1.50
C PHE A 136 -1.66 10.61 2.59
N THR A 137 -2.24 10.02 3.64
CA THR A 137 -1.48 9.36 4.71
C THR A 137 -1.95 7.92 4.81
N GLY A 138 -1.04 6.97 4.54
CA GLY A 138 -1.33 5.54 4.49
C GLY A 138 -0.44 4.79 3.49
N ARG A 139 -0.82 3.55 3.21
CA ARG A 139 -0.16 2.69 2.22
C ARG A 139 -1.11 2.42 1.07
N LEU A 140 -0.59 2.56 -0.15
CA LEU A 140 -1.28 2.20 -1.38
C LEU A 140 -0.40 1.26 -2.19
N GLU A 141 -0.97 0.14 -2.60
CA GLU A 141 -0.36 -0.80 -3.56
C GLU A 141 -1.36 -1.03 -4.70
N TYR A 142 -0.90 -0.84 -5.93
CA TYR A 142 -1.67 -1.14 -7.12
C TYR A 142 -0.86 -2.00 -8.07
N GLN A 143 -1.46 -3.07 -8.57
CA GLN A 143 -0.79 -4.04 -9.44
C GLN A 143 -1.66 -4.37 -10.64
N LEU A 144 -1.01 -4.50 -11.78
CA LEU A 144 -1.58 -5.05 -13.02
C LEU A 144 -0.73 -6.23 -13.47
N ILE A 145 -1.37 -7.36 -13.73
CA ILE A 145 -0.71 -8.59 -14.17
C ILE A 145 -1.39 -9.10 -15.43
N LYS A 146 -0.61 -9.24 -16.49
CA LYS A 146 -1.07 -9.83 -17.76
C LYS A 146 -1.16 -11.34 -17.62
N ASN A 147 -2.29 -11.94 -18.05
CA ASN A 147 -2.53 -13.39 -18.12
C ASN A 147 -2.10 -14.11 -16.84
N PRO A 148 -2.72 -13.80 -15.68
CA PRO A 148 -2.36 -14.45 -14.44
C PRO A 148 -2.51 -15.96 -14.55
N VAL A 149 -1.53 -16.71 -14.02
CA VAL A 149 -1.62 -18.17 -13.97
C VAL A 149 -2.70 -18.52 -12.95
N SER A 150 -3.81 -19.11 -13.42
CA SER A 150 -4.82 -19.66 -12.53
C SER A 150 -4.22 -20.80 -11.72
N GLY A 151 -4.11 -20.64 -10.41
CA GLY A 151 -3.62 -21.64 -9.47
C GLY A 151 -4.63 -22.75 -9.21
#